data_3dc2b399707a098717e5a76e4e8710cb
#
_entry.id   3dc2b399707a098717e5a76e4e8710cb
#
_cell.length_a   1.000
_cell.length_b   1.000
_cell.length_c   1.000
_cell.angle_alpha   90.00
_cell.angle_beta   90.00
_cell.angle_gamma   90.00
#
_symmetry.space_group_name_H-M   'P 1'
#
loop_
_entity.id
_entity.type
_entity.pdbx_description
1 polymer ?
#
loop_
_entity_poly.entity_id
_entity_poly.type
_entity_poly.pdbx_seq_one_letter_code
_entity_poly.pdbx_strand_id
1 'polypeptide(L)'
;MGPCPSARRGAVMFAAWAISAVCACNALLGTPDPELAGDAGADAMLDRTASEGGAGDATTGQDTAAQEADTLEGAVDDAATDSPAVEGGGPPPSCAGDGGPGVTTCGPVGDNCCNSFLVEGGTYSRTFVTGPDGGATAPSSPATVSNFRLDEYEVTVGRFRQFVAATHAGWTPPKGSGIQTQVNGGNGLEQIGQGTTTYETGWDPVWAASMSQPDGGGAGFWDTELELCAPSTWTSTPGSQESLPLNCVNWFEAYAFCIWDGGFLPSSAEWEYAALGGSLEREYPWGATDPGVENQYAIYGCEYPDGGGIPDATGTCDSASNIAPVGSAPLGLGRWAQLDLAGNVHEQLFDYYSLDYVSPCSDCAELVPATTRVSSGGSFVVGVGALSGEYRAYYPPAQRDFKGGVRCARAP
;
A
#
# COMPACT_ATOMS: atom_id res chain seq x y z
N MET A 1 39.41 69.41 -10.25
CA MET A 1 39.31 70.60 -9.44
C MET A 1 37.83 70.93 -9.24
N GLY A 2 37.41 71.00 -8.01
CA GLY A 2 36.12 71.54 -7.61
C GLY A 2 35.16 70.49 -7.03
N PRO A 3 34.53 70.83 -5.91
CA PRO A 3 34.36 69.88 -4.81
C PRO A 3 32.88 69.46 -4.60
N CYS A 4 32.73 68.42 -3.77
CA CYS A 4 31.46 68.02 -3.11
C CYS A 4 30.80 69.20 -2.37
N PRO A 5 29.48 69.10 -2.17
CA PRO A 5 28.97 69.47 -0.88
C PRO A 5 28.21 68.32 -0.16
N SER A 6 28.49 68.30 1.13
CA SER A 6 27.83 67.56 2.20
C SER A 6 26.43 68.16 2.47
N ALA A 7 25.47 67.36 2.90
CA ALA A 7 24.75 67.58 4.17
C ALA A 7 23.52 66.70 4.35
N ARG A 8 23.46 66.15 5.48
CA ARG A 8 22.57 66.09 6.63
C ARG A 8 21.50 65.04 6.68
N ARG A 9 21.72 64.18 7.61
CA ARG A 9 20.94 63.39 8.57
C ARG A 9 19.41 63.60 8.58
N GLY A 10 18.72 62.50 8.45
CA GLY A 10 17.39 62.25 8.96
C GLY A 10 17.26 60.78 9.28
N ALA A 11 17.33 60.45 10.57
CA ALA A 11 17.14 59.07 11.06
C ALA A 11 15.64 58.75 11.03
N VAL A 12 15.25 57.68 10.35
CA VAL A 12 14.00 56.95 10.60
C VAL A 12 14.35 55.49 10.70
N MET A 13 14.20 54.96 11.93
CA MET A 13 14.28 53.52 12.18
C MET A 13 13.13 52.78 11.49
N PHE A 14 13.43 51.89 10.57
CA PHE A 14 12.57 50.80 10.22
C PHE A 14 13.29 49.50 10.56
N ALA A 15 12.69 48.73 11.48
CA ALA A 15 13.10 47.39 11.83
C ALA A 15 12.86 46.50 10.62
N ALA A 16 13.92 46.06 9.96
CA ALA A 16 13.86 45.02 8.95
C ALA A 16 13.85 43.67 9.67
N TRP A 17 12.73 42.98 9.63
CA TRP A 17 12.64 41.56 9.89
C TRP A 17 13.26 40.82 8.71
N ALA A 18 14.42 40.21 8.93
CA ALA A 18 15.00 39.28 8.00
C ALA A 18 14.20 37.98 8.08
N ILE A 19 13.34 37.74 7.12
CA ILE A 19 12.76 36.44 6.85
C ILE A 19 13.87 35.65 6.13
N SER A 20 14.52 34.75 6.88
CA SER A 20 15.38 33.72 6.28
C SER A 20 14.50 32.77 5.53
N ALA A 21 14.45 32.88 4.23
CA ALA A 21 13.96 31.84 3.35
C ALA A 21 14.94 30.67 3.44
N VAL A 22 14.62 29.64 4.21
CA VAL A 22 15.27 28.33 4.15
C VAL A 22 14.68 27.64 2.93
N CYS A 23 15.32 27.84 1.79
CA CYS A 23 15.12 26.99 0.63
C CYS A 23 15.76 25.63 0.98
N ALA A 24 14.96 24.67 1.39
CA ALA A 24 15.41 23.30 1.57
C ALA A 24 15.63 22.68 0.18
N CYS A 25 16.85 22.84 -0.36
CA CYS A 25 17.34 21.96 -1.42
C CYS A 25 17.65 20.58 -0.80
N ASN A 26 16.66 19.68 -0.81
CA ASN A 26 16.83 18.29 -0.39
C ASN A 26 17.35 17.37 -1.52
N ALA A 27 17.97 17.94 -2.55
CA ALA A 27 18.37 17.21 -3.76
C ALA A 27 19.84 16.75 -3.77
N LEU A 28 20.58 16.74 -2.65
CA LEU A 28 22.03 16.44 -2.69
C LEU A 28 22.61 15.71 -1.48
N LEU A 29 21.81 15.01 -0.70
CA LEU A 29 22.34 13.99 0.22
C LEU A 29 21.51 12.73 -0.04
N GLY A 30 22.10 11.80 -0.83
CA GLY A 30 21.53 10.49 -1.08
C GLY A 30 21.35 9.74 0.24
N THR A 31 20.16 9.83 0.80
CA THR A 31 19.71 8.83 1.75
C THR A 31 19.42 7.59 0.91
N PRO A 32 19.96 6.43 1.25
CA PRO A 32 19.64 5.20 0.52
C PRO A 32 18.12 4.98 0.62
N ASP A 33 17.51 4.65 -0.51
CA ASP A 33 16.13 4.23 -0.59
C ASP A 33 15.95 3.05 0.38
N PRO A 34 15.00 3.08 1.30
CA PRO A 34 14.79 1.99 2.23
C PRO A 34 14.51 0.64 1.55
N GLU A 35 13.98 0.65 0.32
CA GLU A 35 13.80 -0.57 -0.48
C GLU A 35 15.13 -1.21 -0.91
N LEU A 36 16.21 -0.43 -1.07
CA LEU A 36 17.53 -0.98 -1.42
C LEU A 36 18.31 -1.51 -0.20
N ALA A 37 17.92 -1.16 1.01
CA ALA A 37 18.59 -1.67 2.22
C ALA A 37 18.16 -3.09 2.60
N GLY A 38 17.03 -3.59 2.09
CA GLY A 38 16.55 -4.96 2.31
C GLY A 38 17.25 -6.02 1.45
N ASP A 39 17.79 -5.63 0.30
CA ASP A 39 18.38 -6.57 -0.67
C ASP A 39 19.82 -6.99 -0.34
N ALA A 40 20.49 -6.37 0.61
CA ALA A 40 21.89 -6.69 0.95
C ALA A 40 22.05 -7.96 1.84
N GLY A 41 20.98 -8.63 2.20
CA GLY A 41 21.01 -9.80 3.09
C GLY A 41 20.75 -11.17 2.43
N ALA A 42 20.27 -11.22 1.20
CA ALA A 42 19.84 -12.48 0.55
C ALA A 42 20.88 -13.11 -0.39
N ASP A 43 21.93 -12.41 -0.82
CA ASP A 43 22.89 -12.91 -1.82
C ASP A 43 24.06 -13.76 -1.28
N ALA A 44 24.01 -14.23 -0.04
CA ALA A 44 25.12 -14.97 0.56
C ALA A 44 24.99 -16.50 0.61
N MET A 45 24.04 -17.09 -0.10
CA MET A 45 23.99 -18.57 -0.19
C MET A 45 23.43 -19.05 -1.53
N LEU A 46 24.27 -19.36 -2.50
CA LEU A 46 24.14 -20.50 -3.42
C LEU A 46 25.25 -20.49 -4.48
N ASP A 47 26.48 -20.76 -4.01
CA ASP A 47 27.52 -21.32 -4.90
C ASP A 47 27.43 -22.85 -4.78
N ARG A 48 26.79 -23.50 -5.75
CA ARG A 48 26.87 -24.95 -5.96
C ARG A 48 27.53 -25.21 -7.30
N THR A 49 28.78 -25.50 -7.22
CA THR A 49 29.61 -26.09 -8.26
C THR A 49 28.97 -27.31 -8.91
N ALA A 50 28.81 -27.25 -10.22
CA ALA A 50 28.50 -28.39 -11.07
C ALA A 50 29.67 -29.40 -11.06
N SER A 51 29.37 -30.66 -10.83
CA SER A 51 30.28 -31.79 -11.07
C SER A 51 29.73 -32.59 -12.23
N GLU A 52 30.48 -32.63 -13.31
CA GLU A 52 30.26 -33.51 -14.46
C GLU A 52 30.62 -34.96 -14.12
N GLY A 53 29.93 -35.91 -14.75
CA GLY A 53 30.47 -37.22 -14.95
C GLY A 53 29.49 -38.37 -15.11
N GLY A 54 29.41 -38.95 -16.31
CA GLY A 54 29.18 -40.37 -16.47
C GLY A 54 28.07 -40.82 -17.42
N ALA A 55 28.45 -41.09 -18.65
CA ALA A 55 27.65 -41.80 -19.66
C ALA A 55 27.43 -43.28 -19.31
N GLY A 56 26.29 -43.84 -19.69
CA GLY A 56 26.00 -45.28 -19.60
C GLY A 56 24.73 -45.67 -20.36
N ASP A 57 24.92 -46.49 -21.33
CA ASP A 57 24.24 -46.97 -22.53
C ASP A 57 22.91 -47.72 -22.30
N ALA A 58 22.09 -47.64 -23.33
CA ALA A 58 20.92 -48.37 -23.84
C ALA A 58 20.42 -49.65 -23.17
N THR A 59 19.08 -49.79 -23.09
CA THR A 59 18.35 -50.88 -23.76
C THR A 59 16.83 -50.63 -23.85
N THR A 60 16.28 -51.00 -24.98
CA THR A 60 14.91 -51.00 -25.47
C THR A 60 13.91 -51.79 -24.59
N GLY A 61 12.69 -51.23 -24.47
CA GLY A 61 11.51 -51.93 -24.01
C GLY A 61 10.25 -51.13 -24.40
N GLN A 62 9.61 -51.53 -25.47
CA GLN A 62 8.25 -51.10 -25.83
C GLN A 62 7.26 -51.77 -24.89
N ASP A 63 6.42 -51.00 -24.24
CA ASP A 63 5.10 -51.44 -23.85
C ASP A 63 4.09 -50.30 -23.96
N THR A 64 3.10 -50.59 -24.78
CA THR A 64 1.93 -49.78 -25.04
C THR A 64 0.97 -49.87 -23.84
N ALA A 65 0.73 -48.77 -23.15
CA ALA A 65 -0.43 -48.65 -22.26
C ALA A 65 -1.16 -47.34 -22.64
N ALA A 66 -2.42 -47.50 -22.95
CA ALA A 66 -3.34 -46.39 -23.27
C ALA A 66 -3.48 -45.44 -22.10
N GLN A 67 -3.23 -44.18 -22.33
CA GLN A 67 -3.58 -43.13 -21.38
C GLN A 67 -5.07 -42.77 -21.56
N GLU A 68 -5.86 -43.16 -20.59
CA GLU A 68 -7.15 -42.54 -20.32
C GLU A 68 -6.92 -41.12 -19.89
N ALA A 69 -7.45 -40.18 -20.69
CA ALA A 69 -7.50 -38.77 -20.32
C ALA A 69 -8.55 -38.59 -19.20
N ASP A 70 -8.10 -38.54 -17.97
CA ASP A 70 -8.93 -38.11 -16.85
C ASP A 70 -9.04 -36.58 -16.91
N THR A 71 -10.18 -36.12 -17.43
CA THR A 71 -10.59 -34.72 -17.38
C THR A 71 -10.96 -34.41 -15.93
N LEU A 72 -10.02 -33.88 -15.18
CA LEU A 72 -10.32 -33.15 -13.94
C LEU A 72 -11.06 -31.86 -14.31
N GLU A 73 -12.37 -31.94 -14.43
CA GLU A 73 -13.26 -30.80 -14.25
C GLU A 73 -13.12 -30.38 -12.77
N GLY A 74 -12.17 -29.47 -12.50
CA GLY A 74 -12.11 -28.75 -11.25
C GLY A 74 -13.37 -27.93 -11.12
N ALA A 75 -14.25 -28.31 -10.19
CA ALA A 75 -15.35 -27.49 -9.76
C ALA A 75 -14.78 -26.13 -9.33
N VAL A 76 -14.98 -25.10 -10.14
CA VAL A 76 -14.97 -23.72 -9.69
C VAL A 76 -16.23 -23.61 -8.83
N ASP A 77 -16.05 -23.69 -7.52
CA ASP A 77 -17.09 -23.30 -6.58
C ASP A 77 -17.45 -21.84 -6.89
N ASP A 78 -18.65 -21.66 -7.40
CA ASP A 78 -19.34 -20.36 -7.58
C ASP A 78 -19.62 -19.74 -6.20
N ALA A 79 -18.57 -19.32 -5.50
CA ALA A 79 -18.67 -18.61 -4.21
C ALA A 79 -18.58 -17.09 -4.35
N ALA A 80 -18.74 -16.56 -5.57
CA ALA A 80 -18.57 -15.11 -5.83
C ALA A 80 -19.90 -14.35 -6.03
N THR A 81 -21.05 -14.89 -5.59
CA THR A 81 -22.32 -14.17 -5.82
C THR A 81 -23.28 -14.25 -4.61
N ASP A 82 -22.84 -13.88 -3.43
CA ASP A 82 -23.75 -13.35 -2.38
C ASP A 82 -22.96 -12.92 -1.13
N SER A 83 -22.16 -11.86 -1.22
CA SER A 83 -21.79 -11.14 0.00
C SER A 83 -22.94 -10.17 0.30
N PRO A 84 -23.68 -10.36 1.41
CA PRO A 84 -24.75 -9.44 1.74
C PRO A 84 -24.19 -8.04 1.89
N ALA A 85 -24.78 -7.09 1.17
CA ALA A 85 -24.54 -5.68 1.38
C ALA A 85 -24.69 -5.37 2.88
N VAL A 86 -23.80 -4.52 3.39
CA VAL A 86 -23.83 -4.05 4.78
C VAL A 86 -25.24 -3.61 5.15
N GLU A 87 -25.93 -4.41 5.98
CA GLU A 87 -27.17 -3.97 6.58
C GLU A 87 -26.85 -2.89 7.62
N GLY A 88 -27.02 -1.62 7.27
CA GLY A 88 -27.04 -0.53 8.23
C GLY A 88 -26.31 0.77 7.87
N GLY A 89 -25.50 0.83 6.81
CA GLY A 89 -24.85 2.05 6.38
C GLY A 89 -25.07 2.30 4.89
N GLY A 90 -25.29 3.56 4.48
CA GLY A 90 -25.25 3.95 3.08
C GLY A 90 -23.86 3.67 2.48
N PRO A 91 -23.68 3.88 1.15
CA PRO A 91 -22.36 3.73 0.52
C PRO A 91 -21.33 4.63 1.22
N PRO A 92 -20.03 4.23 1.21
CA PRO A 92 -18.97 5.10 1.71
C PRO A 92 -19.07 6.51 1.14
N PRO A 93 -18.76 7.56 1.89
CA PRO A 93 -18.85 8.94 1.43
C PRO A 93 -18.14 9.20 0.09
N SER A 94 -17.03 8.54 -0.16
CA SER A 94 -16.28 8.66 -1.42
C SER A 94 -17.04 8.12 -2.64
N CYS A 95 -18.04 7.27 -2.44
CA CYS A 95 -18.89 6.68 -3.49
C CYS A 95 -20.36 7.07 -3.38
N ALA A 96 -20.70 8.02 -2.51
CA ALA A 96 -22.08 8.50 -2.33
C ALA A 96 -22.51 9.55 -3.37
N GLY A 97 -21.60 10.03 -4.22
CA GLY A 97 -21.85 11.06 -5.23
C GLY A 97 -22.38 10.51 -6.54
N ASP A 98 -22.37 11.36 -7.57
CA ASP A 98 -22.91 11.07 -8.92
C ASP A 98 -22.15 9.97 -9.69
N GLY A 99 -21.14 9.36 -9.07
CA GLY A 99 -20.35 8.28 -9.68
C GLY A 99 -19.34 8.74 -10.72
N GLY A 100 -18.90 7.79 -11.53
CA GLY A 100 -17.94 8.01 -12.61
C GLY A 100 -16.64 7.22 -12.46
N PRO A 101 -15.68 7.44 -13.37
CA PRO A 101 -14.39 6.78 -13.31
C PRO A 101 -13.71 7.02 -11.96
N GLY A 102 -13.13 5.96 -11.38
CA GLY A 102 -12.45 6.02 -10.08
C GLY A 102 -13.38 6.19 -8.87
N VAL A 103 -14.70 6.17 -9.05
CA VAL A 103 -15.72 6.23 -7.97
C VAL A 103 -16.64 5.02 -8.05
N THR A 104 -17.37 4.86 -9.15
CA THR A 104 -18.31 3.76 -9.36
C THR A 104 -17.93 2.85 -10.52
N THR A 105 -16.76 3.07 -11.12
CA THR A 105 -16.28 2.29 -12.27
C THR A 105 -14.78 2.06 -12.12
N CYS A 106 -14.42 0.90 -11.56
CA CYS A 106 -13.06 0.42 -11.35
C CYS A 106 -12.90 -1.00 -11.91
N GLY A 107 -11.66 -1.43 -12.07
CA GLY A 107 -11.33 -2.76 -12.52
C GLY A 107 -11.79 -3.11 -13.93
N PRO A 108 -11.50 -4.34 -14.37
CA PRO A 108 -11.75 -4.76 -15.75
C PRO A 108 -13.23 -4.92 -16.09
N VAL A 109 -14.10 -5.11 -15.11
CA VAL A 109 -15.55 -5.31 -15.29
C VAL A 109 -16.38 -4.09 -14.95
N GLY A 110 -15.74 -3.00 -14.49
CA GLY A 110 -16.41 -1.74 -14.19
C GLY A 110 -17.15 -1.76 -12.84
N ASP A 111 -16.58 -2.40 -11.85
CA ASP A 111 -17.13 -2.51 -10.50
C ASP A 111 -17.10 -1.19 -9.73
N ASN A 112 -17.85 -1.15 -8.63
CA ASN A 112 -17.81 -0.01 -7.73
C ASN A 112 -16.46 0.06 -7.01
N CYS A 113 -15.78 1.20 -7.11
CA CYS A 113 -14.45 1.41 -6.50
C CYS A 113 -14.46 1.36 -4.96
N CYS A 114 -15.64 1.40 -4.33
CA CYS A 114 -15.84 1.26 -2.90
C CYS A 114 -16.24 -0.17 -2.48
N ASN A 115 -16.16 -1.15 -3.38
CA ASN A 115 -16.33 -2.55 -2.99
C ASN A 115 -15.37 -2.91 -1.86
N SER A 116 -15.88 -3.64 -0.88
CA SER A 116 -15.11 -4.05 0.30
C SER A 116 -15.56 -5.45 0.69
N PHE A 117 -14.67 -6.42 0.56
CA PHE A 117 -15.00 -7.83 0.79
C PHE A 117 -14.67 -8.27 2.20
N LEU A 118 -15.49 -9.19 2.72
CA LEU A 118 -15.25 -9.79 4.03
C LEU A 118 -14.01 -10.68 3.96
N VAL A 119 -13.02 -10.36 4.79
CA VAL A 119 -11.87 -11.21 5.09
C VAL A 119 -12.23 -11.99 6.36
N GLU A 120 -12.50 -13.27 6.19
CA GLU A 120 -12.76 -14.16 7.34
C GLU A 120 -11.46 -14.32 8.14
N GLY A 121 -11.50 -13.93 9.39
CA GLY A 121 -10.36 -13.95 10.30
C GLY A 121 -9.83 -15.35 10.59
N GLY A 122 -8.66 -15.41 11.20
CA GLY A 122 -8.00 -16.65 11.55
C GLY A 122 -6.56 -16.46 12.00
N THR A 123 -5.82 -17.55 12.15
CA THR A 123 -4.43 -17.55 12.58
C THR A 123 -3.52 -17.93 11.40
N TYR A 124 -2.39 -17.25 11.29
CA TYR A 124 -1.37 -17.47 10.26
C TYR A 124 0.02 -17.17 10.83
N SER A 125 1.06 -17.52 10.07
CA SER A 125 2.44 -17.15 10.37
C SER A 125 2.87 -15.98 9.51
N ARG A 126 3.42 -14.94 10.11
CA ARG A 126 3.87 -13.72 9.43
C ARG A 126 5.23 -13.86 8.75
N THR A 127 5.97 -14.91 9.09
CA THR A 127 7.24 -15.25 8.45
C THR A 127 7.30 -16.76 8.20
N PHE A 128 7.70 -17.11 7.00
CA PHE A 128 7.89 -18.48 6.56
C PHE A 128 8.92 -18.53 5.42
N VAL A 129 9.32 -19.70 5.00
CA VAL A 129 10.13 -19.89 3.79
C VAL A 129 9.26 -20.62 2.78
N THR A 130 9.13 -20.08 1.59
CA THR A 130 8.40 -20.75 0.51
C THR A 130 9.16 -21.98 0.06
N GLY A 131 8.50 -23.13 0.12
CA GLY A 131 9.04 -24.40 -0.37
C GLY A 131 8.98 -24.50 -1.89
N PRO A 132 9.60 -25.52 -2.49
CA PRO A 132 9.60 -25.74 -3.95
C PRO A 132 8.21 -25.96 -4.55
N ASP A 133 7.24 -26.32 -3.74
CA ASP A 133 5.82 -26.53 -4.08
C ASP A 133 4.95 -25.28 -3.83
N GLY A 134 5.57 -24.15 -3.44
CA GLY A 134 4.89 -22.91 -3.07
C GLY A 134 4.25 -22.93 -1.69
N GLY A 135 4.41 -24.00 -0.93
CA GLY A 135 3.89 -24.10 0.44
C GLY A 135 4.85 -23.51 1.48
N ALA A 136 4.28 -22.95 2.56
CA ALA A 136 5.06 -22.39 3.66
C ALA A 136 5.85 -23.46 4.42
N THR A 137 7.12 -23.17 4.70
CA THR A 137 8.00 -23.99 5.55
C THR A 137 8.62 -23.12 6.64
N ALA A 138 8.98 -23.69 7.78
CA ALA A 138 9.56 -22.98 8.93
C ALA A 138 8.74 -21.74 9.39
N PRO A 139 7.41 -21.88 9.58
CA PRO A 139 6.54 -20.78 9.97
C PRO A 139 6.92 -20.22 11.35
N SER A 140 6.86 -18.89 11.50
CA SER A 140 7.10 -18.21 12.77
C SER A 140 6.29 -16.92 12.90
N SER A 141 6.39 -16.27 14.07
CA SER A 141 5.68 -15.02 14.37
C SER A 141 4.16 -15.10 14.14
N PRO A 142 3.45 -16.05 14.77
CA PRO A 142 2.03 -16.24 14.54
C PRO A 142 1.23 -14.99 14.93
N ALA A 143 0.19 -14.71 14.13
CA ALA A 143 -0.80 -13.68 14.40
C ALA A 143 -2.21 -14.25 14.22
N THR A 144 -3.15 -13.76 15.00
CA THR A 144 -4.59 -14.02 14.84
C THR A 144 -5.28 -12.70 14.55
N VAL A 145 -6.12 -12.66 13.55
CA VAL A 145 -6.94 -11.51 13.20
C VAL A 145 -8.42 -11.90 13.25
N SER A 146 -9.26 -11.01 13.72
CA SER A 146 -10.70 -11.13 13.66
C SER A 146 -11.21 -10.86 12.26
N ASN A 147 -12.50 -11.12 11.99
CA ASN A 147 -13.13 -10.75 10.73
C ASN A 147 -13.05 -9.23 10.52
N PHE A 148 -12.75 -8.82 9.29
CA PHE A 148 -12.78 -7.43 8.86
C PHE A 148 -13.15 -7.38 7.37
N ARG A 149 -13.44 -6.19 6.85
CA ARG A 149 -13.55 -5.98 5.41
C ARG A 149 -12.34 -5.24 4.92
N LEU A 150 -11.87 -5.58 3.72
CA LEU A 150 -10.79 -4.89 3.05
C LEU A 150 -11.29 -4.41 1.68
N ASP A 151 -11.04 -3.15 1.36
CA ASP A 151 -11.42 -2.59 0.06
C ASP A 151 -10.82 -3.45 -1.06
N GLU A 152 -11.59 -3.67 -2.12
CA GLU A 152 -11.18 -4.46 -3.29
C GLU A 152 -9.97 -3.85 -3.98
N TYR A 153 -9.98 -2.54 -4.11
CA TYR A 153 -8.97 -1.74 -4.81
C TYR A 153 -8.25 -0.78 -3.86
N GLU A 154 -7.07 -0.34 -4.28
CA GLU A 154 -6.42 0.85 -3.75
C GLU A 154 -7.36 2.05 -3.87
N VAL A 155 -7.21 3.04 -2.97
CA VAL A 155 -7.98 4.28 -3.05
C VAL A 155 -7.62 5.04 -4.32
N THR A 156 -8.60 5.31 -5.15
CA THR A 156 -8.42 5.99 -6.44
C THR A 156 -8.34 7.52 -6.29
N VAL A 157 -7.79 8.18 -7.29
CA VAL A 157 -7.81 9.64 -7.42
C VAL A 157 -9.23 10.17 -7.32
N GLY A 158 -10.20 9.52 -8.01
CA GLY A 158 -11.60 9.92 -7.98
C GLY A 158 -12.23 9.87 -6.59
N ARG A 159 -11.98 8.81 -5.83
CA ARG A 159 -12.43 8.69 -4.43
C ARG A 159 -11.79 9.76 -3.55
N PHE A 160 -10.48 9.95 -3.66
CA PHE A 160 -9.77 10.91 -2.83
C PHE A 160 -10.17 12.36 -3.14
N ARG A 161 -10.56 12.67 -4.37
CA ARG A 161 -11.09 13.98 -4.75
C ARG A 161 -12.35 14.35 -3.96
N GLN A 162 -13.21 13.38 -3.64
CA GLN A 162 -14.36 13.61 -2.78
C GLN A 162 -13.96 13.97 -1.35
N PHE A 163 -12.88 13.37 -0.84
CA PHE A 163 -12.31 13.69 0.47
C PHE A 163 -11.71 15.11 0.48
N VAL A 164 -10.95 15.48 -0.55
CA VAL A 164 -10.42 16.84 -0.69
C VAL A 164 -11.57 17.86 -0.68
N ALA A 165 -12.66 17.58 -1.40
CA ALA A 165 -13.85 18.44 -1.38
C ALA A 165 -14.49 18.54 0.02
N ALA A 166 -14.51 17.44 0.78
CA ALA A 166 -15.01 17.46 2.16
C ALA A 166 -14.10 18.28 3.09
N THR A 167 -12.78 18.21 2.93
CA THR A 167 -11.85 19.06 3.71
C THR A 167 -12.01 20.52 3.37
N HIS A 168 -12.26 20.87 2.11
CA HIS A 168 -12.59 22.24 1.69
C HIS A 168 -13.91 22.73 2.33
N ALA A 169 -14.86 21.81 2.56
CA ALA A 169 -16.09 22.10 3.30
C ALA A 169 -15.89 22.16 4.83
N GLY A 170 -14.66 22.01 5.31
CA GLY A 170 -14.29 22.13 6.72
C GLY A 170 -14.30 20.81 7.50
N TRP A 171 -14.39 19.67 6.83
CA TRP A 171 -14.29 18.38 7.53
C TRP A 171 -12.86 18.16 8.06
N THR A 172 -12.78 17.66 9.29
CA THR A 172 -11.52 17.21 9.93
C THR A 172 -11.79 15.95 10.75
N PRO A 173 -10.80 15.05 10.89
CA PRO A 173 -11.01 13.83 11.66
C PRO A 173 -11.30 14.15 13.13
N PRO A 174 -12.38 13.59 13.72
CA PRO A 174 -12.64 13.73 15.14
C PRO A 174 -11.57 13.04 15.99
N LYS A 175 -11.29 13.58 17.18
CA LYS A 175 -10.39 12.92 18.13
C LYS A 175 -10.86 11.50 18.45
N GLY A 176 -9.94 10.54 18.36
CA GLY A 176 -10.22 9.13 18.67
C GLY A 176 -10.98 8.39 17.58
N SER A 177 -11.25 9.01 16.42
CA SER A 177 -11.83 8.28 15.27
C SER A 177 -10.82 7.34 14.63
N GLY A 178 -11.30 6.33 13.89
CA GLY A 178 -10.48 5.31 13.24
C GLY A 178 -10.04 4.17 14.15
N ILE A 179 -10.49 4.12 15.40
CA ILE A 179 -10.31 2.96 16.27
C ILE A 179 -11.12 1.78 15.74
N GLN A 180 -10.53 0.62 15.71
CA GLN A 180 -11.16 -0.64 15.31
C GLN A 180 -12.04 -1.21 16.44
N THR A 181 -13.18 -0.60 16.68
CA THR A 181 -14.05 -0.93 17.84
C THR A 181 -14.66 -2.33 17.79
N GLN A 182 -14.53 -3.06 16.69
CA GLN A 182 -14.99 -4.45 16.55
C GLN A 182 -14.06 -5.46 17.22
N VAL A 183 -12.83 -5.08 17.58
CA VAL A 183 -11.83 -5.99 18.19
C VAL A 183 -11.53 -5.65 19.65
N ASN A 184 -10.95 -6.59 20.37
CA ASN A 184 -10.49 -6.45 21.77
C ASN A 184 -11.56 -5.83 22.71
N GLY A 185 -12.83 -6.23 22.52
CA GLY A 185 -13.93 -5.75 23.35
C GLY A 185 -14.26 -4.27 23.18
N GLY A 186 -13.95 -3.69 22.02
CA GLY A 186 -14.19 -2.28 21.70
C GLY A 186 -13.00 -1.36 21.96
N ASN A 187 -11.87 -1.91 22.39
CA ASN A 187 -10.69 -1.11 22.71
C ASN A 187 -9.77 -0.86 21.48
N GLY A 188 -10.04 -1.54 20.36
CA GLY A 188 -9.21 -1.43 19.17
C GLY A 188 -8.04 -2.39 19.17
N LEU A 189 -7.09 -2.15 18.25
CA LEU A 189 -5.87 -2.94 18.11
C LEU A 189 -5.03 -2.88 19.39
N GLU A 190 -4.41 -4.01 19.76
CA GLU A 190 -3.61 -4.09 20.98
C GLU A 190 -2.14 -4.33 20.72
N GLN A 191 -1.32 -3.92 21.67
CA GLN A 191 0.07 -4.32 21.81
C GLN A 191 0.33 -4.80 23.24
N ILE A 192 0.73 -6.06 23.35
CA ILE A 192 1.16 -6.63 24.64
C ILE A 192 2.67 -6.49 24.73
N GLY A 193 3.16 -5.71 25.70
CA GLY A 193 4.58 -5.50 25.97
C GLY A 193 4.90 -5.63 27.44
N GLN A 194 5.91 -6.40 27.82
CA GLN A 194 6.48 -6.51 29.18
C GLN A 194 5.45 -6.46 30.34
N GLY A 195 4.31 -7.14 30.17
CA GLY A 195 3.26 -7.24 31.19
C GLY A 195 2.24 -6.08 31.21
N THR A 196 2.26 -5.20 30.19
CA THR A 196 1.23 -4.17 29.96
C THR A 196 0.59 -4.35 28.61
N THR A 197 -0.72 -4.13 28.52
CA THR A 197 -1.45 -4.03 27.25
C THR A 197 -1.69 -2.56 26.95
N THR A 198 -1.35 -2.15 25.75
CA THR A 198 -1.65 -0.81 25.20
C THR A 198 -2.63 -0.99 24.06
N TYR A 199 -3.58 -0.07 23.95
CA TYR A 199 -4.56 -0.06 22.86
C TYR A 199 -4.35 1.17 21.98
N GLU A 200 -4.78 1.05 20.71
CA GLU A 200 -4.79 2.19 19.81
C GLU A 200 -5.66 3.33 20.35
N THR A 201 -5.29 4.56 20.04
CA THR A 201 -5.98 5.77 20.54
C THR A 201 -6.81 6.47 19.49
N GLY A 202 -6.77 5.96 18.25
CA GLY A 202 -7.38 6.62 17.10
C GLY A 202 -6.72 7.95 16.77
N TRP A 203 -7.41 8.78 16.02
CA TRP A 203 -6.89 10.06 15.54
C TRP A 203 -6.53 11.03 16.67
N ASP A 204 -5.30 11.54 16.64
CA ASP A 204 -4.89 12.66 17.49
C ASP A 204 -5.05 14.00 16.72
N PRO A 205 -5.81 14.97 17.24
CA PRO A 205 -6.01 16.26 16.56
C PRO A 205 -4.73 17.03 16.22
N VAL A 206 -3.61 16.77 16.89
CA VAL A 206 -2.33 17.39 16.56
C VAL A 206 -1.81 16.97 15.19
N TRP A 207 -2.23 15.81 14.69
CA TRP A 207 -1.84 15.29 13.38
C TRP A 207 -2.45 16.08 12.21
N ALA A 208 -3.53 16.84 12.45
CA ALA A 208 -4.13 17.68 11.43
C ALA A 208 -3.14 18.72 10.87
N ALA A 209 -2.12 19.10 11.63
CA ALA A 209 -1.07 20.01 11.15
C ALA A 209 -0.13 19.37 10.11
N SER A 210 -0.16 18.03 9.98
CA SER A 210 0.63 17.27 9.01
C SER A 210 -0.15 16.94 7.73
N MET A 211 -1.43 17.30 7.66
CA MET A 211 -2.25 17.18 6.47
C MET A 211 -2.13 18.41 5.60
N SER A 212 -2.33 18.23 4.30
CA SER A 212 -2.55 19.36 3.39
C SER A 212 -3.78 20.16 3.78
N GLN A 213 -3.75 21.44 3.46
CA GLN A 213 -4.83 22.37 3.75
C GLN A 213 -5.71 22.56 2.50
N PRO A 214 -6.95 23.04 2.66
CA PRO A 214 -7.78 23.49 1.54
C PRO A 214 -7.03 24.50 0.66
N ASP A 215 -7.15 24.35 -0.66
CA ASP A 215 -6.35 25.12 -1.61
C ASP A 215 -6.54 26.62 -1.50
N GLY A 216 -5.42 27.31 -1.46
CA GLY A 216 -5.32 28.75 -1.46
C GLY A 216 -4.14 29.25 -2.30
N GLY A 217 -3.50 28.36 -3.05
CA GLY A 217 -2.45 28.67 -4.01
C GLY A 217 -1.04 28.85 -3.42
N GLY A 218 -0.68 28.07 -2.41
CA GLY A 218 0.68 28.08 -1.83
C GLY A 218 1.11 26.69 -1.37
N ALA A 219 2.35 26.57 -0.89
CA ALA A 219 2.84 25.33 -0.30
C ALA A 219 1.97 24.90 0.90
N GLY A 220 1.79 23.60 1.07
CA GLY A 220 0.91 23.01 2.09
C GLY A 220 -0.53 22.84 1.66
N PHE A 221 -0.89 23.22 0.43
CA PHE A 221 -2.23 23.03 -0.13
C PHE A 221 -2.33 21.74 -0.96
N TRP A 222 -3.53 21.12 -1.01
CA TRP A 222 -3.75 19.80 -1.62
C TRP A 222 -3.15 19.68 -3.02
N ASP A 223 -3.56 20.51 -3.97
CA ASP A 223 -3.07 20.42 -5.35
C ASP A 223 -1.55 20.60 -5.40
N THR A 224 -1.01 21.56 -4.67
CA THR A 224 0.43 21.82 -4.66
C THR A 224 1.20 20.64 -4.07
N GLU A 225 0.79 20.12 -2.92
CA GLU A 225 1.51 19.06 -2.23
C GLU A 225 1.45 17.73 -2.98
N LEU A 226 0.30 17.39 -3.57
CA LEU A 226 0.15 16.15 -4.33
C LEU A 226 0.85 16.24 -5.70
N GLU A 227 0.82 17.37 -6.39
CA GLU A 227 1.47 17.55 -7.70
C GLU A 227 3.00 17.72 -7.60
N LEU A 228 3.54 18.21 -6.47
CA LEU A 228 4.99 18.35 -6.29
C LEU A 228 5.71 17.01 -6.09
N CYS A 229 5.03 15.98 -5.65
CA CYS A 229 5.56 14.63 -5.51
C CYS A 229 5.45 13.92 -6.87
N ALA A 230 6.50 13.88 -7.65
CA ALA A 230 6.47 13.34 -9.03
C ALA A 230 7.16 11.96 -9.12
N PRO A 231 6.59 11.04 -9.94
CA PRO A 231 5.37 11.15 -10.74
C PRO A 231 4.09 11.05 -9.90
N SER A 232 3.20 12.04 -10.03
CA SER A 232 1.91 12.07 -9.33
C SER A 232 0.77 11.61 -10.21
N THR A 233 -0.18 10.89 -9.63
CA THR A 233 -1.46 10.55 -10.28
C THR A 233 -2.52 11.63 -10.07
N TRP A 234 -2.33 12.52 -9.10
CA TRP A 234 -3.24 13.63 -8.84
C TRP A 234 -3.17 14.70 -9.93
N THR A 235 -4.32 15.29 -10.21
CA THR A 235 -4.48 16.49 -11.04
C THR A 235 -5.49 17.42 -10.38
N SER A 236 -5.27 18.73 -10.47
CA SER A 236 -6.18 19.74 -9.89
C SER A 236 -7.59 19.73 -10.50
N THR A 237 -7.73 19.16 -11.70
CA THR A 237 -9.04 19.01 -12.36
C THR A 237 -9.28 17.54 -12.73
N PRO A 238 -10.53 17.04 -12.60
CA PRO A 238 -10.86 15.67 -13.01
C PRO A 238 -10.47 15.37 -14.47
N GLY A 239 -9.94 14.18 -14.72
CA GLY A 239 -9.44 13.77 -16.03
C GLY A 239 -9.33 12.26 -16.19
N SER A 240 -8.37 11.82 -16.99
CA SER A 240 -8.14 10.41 -17.26
C SER A 240 -7.50 9.64 -16.08
N GLN A 241 -7.00 10.35 -15.07
CA GLN A 241 -6.33 9.76 -13.90
C GLN A 241 -7.29 9.29 -12.81
N GLU A 242 -8.58 9.57 -12.91
CA GLU A 242 -9.53 9.29 -11.83
C GLU A 242 -9.54 7.82 -11.38
N SER A 243 -9.29 6.86 -12.29
CA SER A 243 -9.21 5.43 -11.98
C SER A 243 -7.81 4.93 -11.59
N LEU A 244 -6.80 5.78 -11.60
CA LEU A 244 -5.48 5.44 -11.07
C LEU A 244 -5.55 5.38 -9.53
N PRO A 245 -4.71 4.57 -8.88
CA PRO A 245 -4.54 4.70 -7.43
C PRO A 245 -3.99 6.08 -7.11
N LEU A 246 -4.48 6.69 -6.05
CA LEU A 246 -3.87 7.89 -5.53
C LEU A 246 -2.51 7.57 -4.96
N ASN A 247 -1.49 8.29 -5.39
CA ASN A 247 -0.16 8.25 -4.79
C ASN A 247 0.19 9.59 -4.13
N CYS A 248 1.42 9.70 -3.61
CA CYS A 248 1.91 10.95 -3.03
C CYS A 248 1.18 11.43 -1.77
N VAL A 249 0.41 10.56 -1.13
CA VAL A 249 -0.23 10.85 0.15
C VAL A 249 0.73 10.53 1.31
N ASN A 250 0.71 11.34 2.33
CA ASN A 250 1.39 11.00 3.58
C ASN A 250 0.48 10.15 4.49
N TRP A 251 1.04 9.52 5.52
CA TRP A 251 0.32 8.61 6.40
C TRP A 251 -0.89 9.25 7.11
N PHE A 252 -0.76 10.52 7.47
CA PHE A 252 -1.85 11.24 8.16
C PHE A 252 -3.05 11.44 7.23
N GLU A 253 -2.81 11.74 5.97
CA GLU A 253 -3.84 11.93 4.95
C GLU A 253 -4.51 10.61 4.57
N ALA A 254 -3.72 9.54 4.46
CA ALA A 254 -4.21 8.18 4.24
C ALA A 254 -5.15 7.75 5.37
N TYR A 255 -4.73 7.95 6.62
CA TYR A 255 -5.55 7.61 7.78
C TYR A 255 -6.82 8.47 7.89
N ALA A 256 -6.68 9.79 7.67
CA ALA A 256 -7.81 10.70 7.66
C ALA A 256 -8.85 10.37 6.57
N PHE A 257 -8.37 9.97 5.37
CA PHE A 257 -9.25 9.50 4.30
C PHE A 257 -10.06 8.28 4.74
N CYS A 258 -9.39 7.24 5.25
CA CYS A 258 -10.09 6.02 5.68
C CYS A 258 -11.12 6.31 6.79
N ILE A 259 -10.80 7.19 7.75
CA ILE A 259 -11.74 7.65 8.77
C ILE A 259 -12.95 8.35 8.16
N TRP A 260 -12.72 9.27 7.23
CA TRP A 260 -13.78 10.01 6.55
C TRP A 260 -14.70 9.08 5.76
N ASP A 261 -14.11 8.08 5.14
CA ASP A 261 -14.80 7.10 4.31
C ASP A 261 -15.47 5.97 5.11
N GLY A 262 -15.52 6.11 6.45
CA GLY A 262 -16.21 5.20 7.36
C GLY A 262 -15.45 3.93 7.70
N GLY A 263 -14.14 3.92 7.52
CA GLY A 263 -13.23 2.82 7.81
C GLY A 263 -12.05 3.22 8.68
N PHE A 264 -10.96 2.49 8.54
CA PHE A 264 -9.69 2.68 9.24
C PHE A 264 -8.52 2.19 8.36
N LEU A 265 -7.28 2.53 8.71
CA LEU A 265 -6.13 1.88 8.10
C LEU A 265 -6.00 0.45 8.64
N PRO A 266 -5.79 -0.55 7.77
CA PRO A 266 -5.51 -1.90 8.25
C PRO A 266 -4.22 -1.93 9.07
N SER A 267 -4.17 -2.81 10.07
CA SER A 267 -2.92 -3.17 10.73
C SER A 267 -2.04 -3.99 9.78
N SER A 268 -0.74 -4.06 10.08
CA SER A 268 0.19 -4.94 9.36
C SER A 268 -0.28 -6.39 9.40
N ALA A 269 -0.81 -6.84 10.55
CA ALA A 269 -1.32 -8.20 10.68
C ALA A 269 -2.56 -8.48 9.82
N GLU A 270 -3.49 -7.54 9.71
CA GLU A 270 -4.68 -7.68 8.85
C GLU A 270 -4.32 -7.66 7.38
N TRP A 271 -3.47 -6.72 6.98
CA TRP A 271 -3.07 -6.58 5.59
C TRP A 271 -2.28 -7.81 5.11
N GLU A 272 -1.27 -8.23 5.88
CA GLU A 272 -0.47 -9.43 5.59
C GLU A 272 -1.37 -10.68 5.54
N TYR A 273 -2.33 -10.81 6.47
CA TYR A 273 -3.28 -11.92 6.46
C TYR A 273 -4.05 -11.99 5.14
N ALA A 274 -4.53 -10.85 4.64
CA ALA A 274 -5.24 -10.78 3.37
C ALA A 274 -4.31 -11.12 2.19
N ALA A 275 -3.10 -10.55 2.15
CA ALA A 275 -2.14 -10.76 1.07
C ALA A 275 -1.62 -12.21 1.01
N LEU A 276 -1.39 -12.85 2.16
CA LEU A 276 -0.94 -14.24 2.23
C LEU A 276 -2.08 -15.27 2.06
N GLY A 277 -3.34 -14.82 1.89
CA GLY A 277 -4.49 -15.71 1.80
C GLY A 277 -4.78 -16.43 3.12
N GLY A 278 -4.50 -15.79 4.25
CA GLY A 278 -4.68 -16.31 5.60
C GLY A 278 -3.75 -17.47 5.89
N SER A 279 -4.29 -18.54 6.47
CA SER A 279 -3.54 -19.77 6.79
C SER A 279 -3.01 -20.55 5.58
N LEU A 280 -3.26 -20.08 4.34
CA LEU A 280 -2.64 -20.66 3.15
C LEU A 280 -1.18 -20.22 2.99
N GLU A 281 -0.79 -19.11 3.63
CA GLU A 281 0.59 -18.59 3.67
C GLU A 281 1.22 -18.61 2.28
N ARG A 282 0.52 -17.97 1.30
CA ARG A 282 0.91 -17.91 -0.11
C ARG A 282 2.10 -16.99 -0.29
N GLU A 283 2.96 -17.29 -1.25
CA GLU A 283 4.05 -16.39 -1.64
C GLU A 283 3.53 -15.05 -2.16
N TYR A 284 2.57 -15.09 -3.08
CA TYR A 284 1.87 -13.93 -3.63
C TYR A 284 0.36 -14.03 -3.34
N PRO A 285 -0.39 -12.94 -3.44
CA PRO A 285 -1.85 -12.96 -3.19
C PRO A 285 -2.60 -14.02 -4.00
N TRP A 286 -2.17 -14.28 -5.24
CA TRP A 286 -2.76 -15.28 -6.15
C TRP A 286 -2.19 -16.70 -5.97
N GLY A 287 -1.12 -16.89 -5.22
CA GLY A 287 -0.47 -18.21 -5.02
C GLY A 287 1.02 -18.18 -5.27
N ALA A 288 1.58 -19.26 -5.85
CA ALA A 288 3.01 -19.41 -6.11
C ALA A 288 3.40 -19.22 -7.60
N THR A 289 2.47 -18.79 -8.45
CA THR A 289 2.74 -18.57 -9.87
C THR A 289 3.64 -17.35 -10.03
N ASP A 290 4.75 -17.50 -10.77
CA ASP A 290 5.62 -16.38 -11.13
C ASP A 290 4.79 -15.27 -11.80
N PRO A 291 4.87 -14.01 -11.36
CA PRO A 291 4.07 -12.91 -11.92
C PRO A 291 4.36 -12.62 -13.38
N GLY A 292 5.52 -13.03 -13.92
CA GLY A 292 5.91 -12.73 -15.29
C GLY A 292 6.01 -11.22 -15.55
N VAL A 293 6.16 -10.86 -16.82
CA VAL A 293 6.34 -9.47 -17.25
C VAL A 293 5.17 -8.89 -18.05
N GLU A 294 4.05 -9.60 -18.08
CA GLU A 294 2.89 -9.28 -18.95
C GLU A 294 1.84 -8.44 -18.22
N ASN A 295 2.13 -7.90 -17.04
CA ASN A 295 1.22 -7.08 -16.23
C ASN A 295 -0.13 -7.77 -15.89
N GLN A 296 -0.16 -9.11 -15.88
CA GLN A 296 -1.40 -9.87 -15.64
C GLN A 296 -1.63 -10.17 -14.16
N TYR A 297 -0.55 -10.35 -13.40
CA TYR A 297 -0.58 -10.68 -11.97
C TYR A 297 -0.28 -9.47 -11.09
N ALA A 298 0.64 -8.60 -11.51
CA ALA A 298 1.04 -7.41 -10.77
C ALA A 298 1.56 -6.34 -11.74
N ILE A 299 1.48 -5.09 -11.32
CA ILE A 299 2.10 -3.94 -12.01
C ILE A 299 3.39 -3.61 -11.26
N TYR A 300 4.54 -3.97 -11.81
CA TYR A 300 5.84 -3.85 -11.13
C TYR A 300 6.98 -3.73 -12.13
N GLY A 301 8.20 -3.48 -11.66
CA GLY A 301 9.42 -3.50 -12.48
C GLY A 301 9.45 -2.46 -13.60
N CYS A 302 8.62 -1.43 -13.54
CA CYS A 302 8.46 -0.42 -14.60
C CYS A 302 7.93 -0.97 -15.94
N GLU A 303 7.29 -2.13 -15.95
CA GLU A 303 6.88 -2.83 -17.18
C GLU A 303 5.56 -2.33 -17.75
N TYR A 304 4.71 -1.66 -16.95
CA TYR A 304 3.46 -1.12 -17.45
C TYR A 304 3.70 0.21 -18.21
N PRO A 305 3.01 0.46 -19.36
CA PRO A 305 1.96 -0.36 -19.96
C PRO A 305 2.48 -1.44 -20.94
N ASP A 306 3.72 -1.38 -21.37
CA ASP A 306 4.21 -2.10 -22.55
C ASP A 306 4.39 -3.61 -22.29
N GLY A 307 4.78 -4.01 -21.06
CA GLY A 307 5.07 -5.39 -20.70
C GLY A 307 6.29 -5.96 -21.44
N GLY A 308 6.68 -7.20 -21.12
CA GLY A 308 7.64 -7.97 -21.91
C GLY A 308 9.11 -7.63 -21.73
N GLY A 309 9.46 -6.74 -20.82
CA GLY A 309 10.83 -6.43 -20.44
C GLY A 309 11.43 -7.44 -19.45
N ILE A 310 12.62 -7.16 -18.98
CA ILE A 310 13.20 -7.83 -17.81
C ILE A 310 12.80 -6.96 -16.62
N PRO A 311 12.05 -7.48 -15.61
CA PRO A 311 11.71 -6.72 -14.44
C PRO A 311 13.01 -6.23 -13.78
N ASP A 312 13.38 -5.01 -14.06
CA ASP A 312 14.61 -4.41 -13.56
C ASP A 312 14.23 -3.27 -12.62
N ALA A 313 14.53 -3.45 -11.34
CA ALA A 313 14.41 -2.42 -10.33
C ALA A 313 15.27 -1.16 -10.64
N THR A 314 16.06 -1.20 -11.71
CA THR A 314 16.90 -0.07 -12.17
C THR A 314 16.23 0.75 -13.28
N GLY A 315 15.03 0.36 -13.76
CA GLY A 315 14.27 1.12 -14.74
C GLY A 315 13.88 2.49 -14.21
N THR A 316 14.00 3.51 -15.06
CA THR A 316 13.54 4.86 -14.74
C THR A 316 12.03 4.95 -14.93
N CYS A 317 11.27 4.62 -13.88
CA CYS A 317 9.85 4.93 -13.81
C CYS A 317 9.68 6.39 -13.40
N ASP A 318 9.69 7.28 -14.34
CA ASP A 318 9.60 8.72 -14.11
C ASP A 318 8.26 9.32 -14.56
N SER A 319 7.28 8.46 -14.87
CA SER A 319 5.99 8.86 -15.40
C SER A 319 4.83 8.18 -14.66
N ALA A 320 3.77 8.95 -14.41
CA ALA A 320 2.50 8.39 -13.94
C ALA A 320 1.87 7.38 -14.92
N SER A 321 2.34 7.32 -16.17
CA SER A 321 1.91 6.30 -17.14
C SER A 321 2.40 4.90 -16.81
N ASN A 322 3.35 4.74 -15.90
CA ASN A 322 3.78 3.44 -15.39
C ASN A 322 2.89 2.91 -14.25
N ILE A 323 1.97 3.72 -13.76
CA ILE A 323 0.96 3.34 -12.77
C ILE A 323 -0.31 2.97 -13.53
N ALA A 324 -0.86 1.79 -13.25
CA ALA A 324 -2.04 1.30 -13.94
C ALA A 324 -3.34 1.75 -13.25
N PRO A 325 -4.47 1.88 -13.97
CA PRO A 325 -5.77 1.93 -13.32
C PRO A 325 -5.94 0.74 -12.37
N VAL A 326 -6.58 0.95 -11.24
CA VAL A 326 -6.78 -0.12 -10.24
C VAL A 326 -7.48 -1.32 -10.87
N GLY A 327 -7.07 -2.53 -10.51
CA GLY A 327 -7.60 -3.77 -11.04
C GLY A 327 -7.08 -4.14 -12.44
N SER A 328 -6.04 -3.48 -12.95
CA SER A 328 -5.49 -3.77 -14.29
C SER A 328 -4.77 -5.11 -14.38
N ALA A 329 -4.43 -5.74 -13.26
CA ALA A 329 -3.78 -7.04 -13.19
C ALA A 329 -4.76 -8.13 -12.68
N PRO A 330 -5.70 -8.62 -13.52
CA PRO A 330 -6.85 -9.41 -13.07
C PRO A 330 -6.49 -10.81 -12.57
N LEU A 331 -5.32 -11.35 -12.91
CA LEU A 331 -4.83 -12.62 -12.36
C LEU A 331 -4.15 -12.46 -11.00
N GLY A 332 -3.95 -11.21 -10.53
CA GLY A 332 -3.42 -10.87 -9.22
C GLY A 332 -4.43 -10.99 -8.08
N LEU A 333 -5.59 -11.59 -8.33
CA LEU A 333 -6.69 -11.70 -7.37
C LEU A 333 -6.28 -12.45 -6.11
N GLY A 334 -6.41 -11.80 -4.95
CA GLY A 334 -6.24 -12.40 -3.64
C GLY A 334 -7.37 -13.37 -3.27
N ARG A 335 -7.20 -14.10 -2.17
CA ARG A 335 -8.16 -15.11 -1.70
C ARG A 335 -9.58 -14.55 -1.51
N TRP A 336 -9.72 -13.33 -1.07
CA TRP A 336 -11.00 -12.68 -0.81
C TRP A 336 -11.32 -11.59 -1.83
N ALA A 337 -10.86 -11.77 -3.05
CA ALA A 337 -11.14 -10.94 -4.21
C ALA A 337 -10.55 -9.52 -4.20
N GLN A 338 -9.55 -9.24 -3.36
CA GLN A 338 -8.77 -8.00 -3.50
C GLN A 338 -7.85 -8.10 -4.71
N LEU A 339 -7.73 -7.00 -5.45
CA LEU A 339 -6.76 -6.79 -6.53
C LEU A 339 -5.68 -5.80 -6.10
N ASP A 340 -4.55 -5.82 -6.78
CA ASP A 340 -3.42 -4.91 -6.54
C ASP A 340 -2.81 -4.98 -5.12
N LEU A 341 -2.98 -6.12 -4.39
CA LEU A 341 -2.25 -6.37 -3.14
C LEU A 341 -0.74 -6.59 -3.38
N ALA A 342 -0.32 -6.67 -4.63
CA ALA A 342 1.07 -6.76 -5.03
C ALA A 342 1.32 -5.89 -6.25
N GLY A 343 2.26 -4.95 -6.14
CA GLY A 343 2.58 -3.99 -7.20
C GLY A 343 1.71 -2.75 -7.18
N ASN A 344 1.64 -2.04 -8.28
CA ASN A 344 0.97 -0.77 -8.51
C ASN A 344 1.46 0.33 -7.56
N VAL A 345 0.84 0.54 -6.39
CA VAL A 345 1.39 1.40 -5.34
C VAL A 345 1.47 0.66 -4.01
N HIS A 346 2.51 0.89 -3.23
CA HIS A 346 2.56 0.33 -1.89
C HIS A 346 1.52 0.99 -0.98
N GLU A 347 0.99 0.24 -0.02
CA GLU A 347 -0.12 0.65 0.82
C GLU A 347 0.34 0.98 2.22
N GLN A 348 -0.04 2.15 2.73
CA GLN A 348 0.28 2.61 4.07
C GLN A 348 -0.56 1.88 5.10
N LEU A 349 0.08 1.38 6.17
CA LEU A 349 -0.54 0.62 7.24
C LEU A 349 -0.52 1.37 8.57
N PHE A 350 -1.35 0.92 9.51
CA PHE A 350 -1.51 1.60 10.80
C PHE A 350 -0.27 1.52 11.68
N ASP A 351 0.48 0.43 11.63
CA ASP A 351 1.60 0.10 12.51
C ASP A 351 2.78 1.07 12.41
N TYR A 352 3.44 1.34 13.51
CA TYR A 352 4.82 1.79 13.49
C TYR A 352 5.73 0.65 13.00
N TYR A 353 6.83 1.00 12.33
CA TYR A 353 7.78 -0.02 11.89
C TYR A 353 8.70 -0.47 13.02
N SER A 354 8.79 -1.77 13.20
CA SER A 354 9.78 -2.47 14.01
C SER A 354 10.35 -3.65 13.23
N LEU A 355 11.62 -3.99 13.44
CA LEU A 355 12.22 -5.19 12.86
C LEU A 355 11.52 -6.45 13.37
N ASP A 356 11.21 -6.47 14.67
CA ASP A 356 10.49 -7.58 15.28
C ASP A 356 8.99 -7.37 15.16
N TYR A 357 8.27 -8.46 14.96
CA TYR A 357 6.81 -8.45 15.03
C TYR A 357 6.32 -8.41 16.48
N VAL A 358 5.20 -7.74 16.69
CA VAL A 358 4.47 -7.83 17.96
C VAL A 358 4.13 -9.29 18.24
N SER A 359 4.53 -9.80 19.42
CA SER A 359 4.27 -11.18 19.83
C SER A 359 4.04 -11.24 21.35
N PRO A 360 2.93 -11.84 21.82
CA PRO A 360 1.87 -12.47 21.04
C PRO A 360 1.05 -11.44 20.24
N CYS A 361 0.38 -11.86 19.16
CA CYS A 361 -0.48 -11.02 18.34
C CYS A 361 -1.87 -11.63 18.21
N SER A 362 -2.87 -10.93 18.72
CA SER A 362 -4.29 -11.19 18.48
C SER A 362 -4.94 -9.84 18.28
N ASP A 363 -5.41 -9.55 17.05
CA ASP A 363 -5.87 -8.22 16.66
C ASP A 363 -4.90 -7.11 17.12
N CYS A 364 -3.64 -7.27 16.76
CA CYS A 364 -2.55 -6.45 17.25
C CYS A 364 -2.05 -5.43 16.23
N ALA A 365 -1.37 -4.40 16.73
CA ALA A 365 -0.52 -3.51 15.94
C ALA A 365 0.73 -3.11 16.73
N GLU A 366 1.79 -2.70 16.04
CA GLU A 366 2.94 -2.05 16.67
C GLU A 366 2.57 -0.60 17.04
N LEU A 367 2.32 -0.38 18.32
CA LEU A 367 1.87 0.91 18.87
C LEU A 367 2.99 1.72 19.53
N VAL A 368 4.18 1.13 19.72
CA VAL A 368 5.33 1.86 20.27
C VAL A 368 5.78 2.89 19.25
N PRO A 369 5.73 4.19 19.59
CA PRO A 369 6.09 5.24 18.67
C PRO A 369 7.50 5.08 18.11
N ALA A 370 7.62 5.07 16.78
CA ALA A 370 8.86 5.07 16.03
C ALA A 370 8.86 6.21 15.01
N THR A 371 9.97 6.39 14.31
CA THR A 371 10.10 7.45 13.30
C THR A 371 9.43 7.13 11.97
N THR A 372 9.05 5.87 11.77
CA THR A 372 8.51 5.37 10.50
C THR A 372 7.27 4.49 10.73
N ARG A 373 6.41 4.43 9.71
CA ARG A 373 5.23 3.56 9.61
C ARG A 373 5.47 2.47 8.60
N VAL A 374 4.78 1.33 8.76
CA VAL A 374 4.83 0.21 7.83
C VAL A 374 4.09 0.56 6.53
N SER A 375 4.63 0.04 5.43
CA SER A 375 3.99 0.02 4.12
C SER A 375 4.26 -1.33 3.46
N SER A 376 3.31 -1.86 2.69
CA SER A 376 3.40 -3.21 2.11
C SER A 376 2.88 -3.26 0.67
N GLY A 377 3.04 -4.37 -0.02
CA GLY A 377 2.53 -4.63 -1.36
C GLY A 377 3.51 -4.39 -2.49
N GLY A 378 4.65 -3.76 -2.24
CA GLY A 378 5.55 -3.33 -3.32
C GLY A 378 4.93 -2.21 -4.16
N SER A 379 5.44 -1.95 -5.36
CA SER A 379 4.94 -0.87 -6.22
C SER A 379 5.32 -1.10 -7.69
N PHE A 380 4.85 -0.25 -8.58
CA PHE A 380 5.16 -0.28 -10.00
C PHE A 380 6.67 -0.16 -10.33
N VAL A 381 7.49 0.27 -9.38
CA VAL A 381 8.95 0.46 -9.55
C VAL A 381 9.76 -0.76 -9.13
N VAL A 382 9.29 -1.49 -8.11
CA VAL A 382 10.11 -2.50 -7.41
C VAL A 382 10.25 -3.80 -8.22
N GLY A 383 11.30 -4.57 -7.89
CA GLY A 383 11.48 -5.92 -8.43
C GLY A 383 10.56 -6.95 -7.75
N VAL A 384 10.53 -8.15 -8.31
CA VAL A 384 9.66 -9.26 -7.89
C VAL A 384 9.76 -9.61 -6.40
N GLY A 385 10.94 -9.46 -5.78
CA GLY A 385 11.14 -9.76 -4.36
C GLY A 385 10.29 -8.92 -3.40
N ALA A 386 9.84 -7.74 -3.83
CA ALA A 386 8.99 -6.87 -3.01
C ALA A 386 7.48 -7.12 -3.19
N LEU A 387 7.09 -8.07 -4.04
CA LEU A 387 5.69 -8.45 -4.26
C LEU A 387 5.17 -9.49 -3.27
N SER A 388 6.06 -10.11 -2.48
CA SER A 388 5.66 -11.06 -1.44
C SER A 388 4.80 -10.38 -0.39
N GLY A 389 3.75 -11.07 0.07
CA GLY A 389 2.88 -10.56 1.14
C GLY A 389 3.60 -10.32 2.49
N GLU A 390 4.79 -10.89 2.68
CA GLU A 390 5.64 -10.65 3.86
C GLU A 390 6.48 -9.38 3.77
N TYR A 391 6.65 -8.82 2.56
CA TYR A 391 7.53 -7.67 2.36
C TYR A 391 6.97 -6.42 3.05
N ARG A 392 7.80 -5.83 3.91
CA ARG A 392 7.48 -4.60 4.64
C ARG A 392 8.49 -3.51 4.34
N ALA A 393 8.06 -2.46 3.68
CA ALA A 393 8.77 -1.19 3.58
C ALA A 393 8.40 -0.27 4.76
N TYR A 394 9.11 0.85 4.91
CA TYR A 394 8.85 1.80 5.99
C TYR A 394 9.21 3.22 5.59
N TYR A 395 8.32 4.17 5.94
CA TYR A 395 8.49 5.58 5.60
C TYR A 395 8.15 6.48 6.80
N PRO A 396 8.80 7.65 6.93
CA PRO A 396 8.37 8.67 7.86
C PRO A 396 6.91 9.07 7.59
N PRO A 397 6.05 9.21 8.62
CA PRO A 397 4.61 9.41 8.42
C PRO A 397 4.26 10.71 7.68
N ALA A 398 5.13 11.72 7.69
CA ALA A 398 4.93 12.96 6.95
C ALA A 398 5.56 12.94 5.53
N GLN A 399 6.27 11.86 5.16
CA GLN A 399 6.87 11.74 3.85
C GLN A 399 5.79 11.46 2.80
N ARG A 400 5.88 12.15 1.66
CA ARG A 400 5.16 11.82 0.45
C ARG A 400 6.05 10.99 -0.44
N ASP A 401 5.53 9.85 -0.87
CA ASP A 401 6.24 8.95 -1.78
C ASP A 401 5.39 8.73 -3.03
N PHE A 402 6.00 8.92 -4.19
CA PHE A 402 5.30 8.70 -5.47
C PHE A 402 4.93 7.24 -5.71
N LYS A 403 5.50 6.32 -4.95
CA LYS A 403 5.18 4.88 -4.96
C LYS A 403 4.07 4.51 -3.97
N GLY A 404 3.71 5.44 -3.07
CA GLY A 404 2.86 5.16 -1.91
C GLY A 404 1.44 5.64 -2.07
N GLY A 405 0.49 4.74 -1.84
CA GLY A 405 -0.94 4.96 -1.79
C GLY A 405 -1.57 4.44 -0.50
N VAL A 406 -2.83 4.07 -0.58
CA VAL A 406 -3.61 3.59 0.56
C VAL A 406 -4.74 2.67 0.13
N ARG A 407 -5.06 1.70 0.98
CA ARG A 407 -6.30 0.89 0.95
C ARG A 407 -6.93 0.93 2.32
N CYS A 408 -8.26 1.07 2.40
CA CYS A 408 -8.96 1.10 3.66
C CYS A 408 -9.49 -0.28 4.07
N ALA A 409 -9.54 -0.49 5.38
CA ALA A 409 -10.26 -1.59 5.99
C ALA A 409 -11.52 -1.07 6.71
N ARG A 410 -12.45 -1.99 7.02
CA ARG A 410 -13.75 -1.66 7.62
C ARG A 410 -14.17 -2.75 8.60
N ALA A 411 -15.07 -2.41 9.50
CA ALA A 411 -15.75 -3.41 10.34
C ALA A 411 -16.49 -4.44 9.45
N PRO A 412 -16.59 -5.71 9.92
CA PRO A 412 -17.18 -6.81 9.18
C PRO A 412 -18.63 -6.60 8.78
#